data_3fc1b4223952f1eea27a199f84b175bf
#
_entry.id   3fc1b4223952f1eea27a199f84b175bf
#
_cell.length_a   1.000
_cell.length_b   1.000
_cell.length_c   1.000
_cell.angle_alpha   90.00
_cell.angle_beta   90.00
_cell.angle_gamma   90.00
#
_symmetry.space_group_name_H-M   'P 1'
#
loop_
_entity.id
_entity.type
_entity.pdbx_description
1 polymer ?
#
loop_
_entity_poly.entity_id
_entity_poly.type
_entity_poly.pdbx_seq_one_letter_code
_entity_poly.pdbx_strand_id
1 'polypeptide(L)'
;RNSSNKSKQAETTPQIETAASQEGTISFQKMDLSYPGSNISFTVKVEDKTLLIQPSGLSVTNEAFKHDITGYTVTNAEIGDLNVDGYPELFVYLTSDGSGSYGKLIGYSVNNGKSASQVYLPDVAENKELNQGYMGHDQMAIVENTFCQRFPIYNETDSNANPTTGKTRQIQYKLVDGESCRVLQVDKVLEF
;
A
#
# COMPACT_ATOMS: atom_id res chain seq x y z
N ARG A 1 -26.31 -5.79 45.04
CA ARG A 1 -25.00 -6.33 44.57
C ARG A 1 -24.94 -6.05 43.07
N ASN A 2 -24.24 -4.99 42.67
CA ASN A 2 -23.96 -4.65 41.31
C ASN A 2 -22.72 -5.39 40.83
N SER A 3 -22.90 -6.33 39.91
CA SER A 3 -21.81 -6.90 39.13
C SER A 3 -21.68 -6.06 37.84
N SER A 4 -20.67 -5.21 37.78
CA SER A 4 -20.29 -4.53 36.56
C SER A 4 -19.53 -5.49 35.65
N ASN A 5 -20.20 -5.97 34.63
CA ASN A 5 -19.60 -6.71 33.54
C ASN A 5 -18.87 -5.73 32.63
N LYS A 6 -17.56 -5.61 32.81
CA LYS A 6 -16.69 -4.96 31.82
C LYS A 6 -16.51 -5.93 30.66
N SER A 7 -17.27 -5.72 29.60
CA SER A 7 -16.98 -6.36 28.32
C SER A 7 -15.65 -5.82 27.78
N LYS A 8 -14.65 -6.69 27.72
CA LYS A 8 -13.41 -6.44 26.96
C LYS A 8 -13.81 -6.34 25.51
N GLN A 9 -13.77 -5.14 24.94
CA GLN A 9 -13.75 -4.97 23.49
C GLN A 9 -12.46 -5.62 22.98
N ALA A 10 -12.62 -6.68 22.20
CA ALA A 10 -11.52 -7.25 21.46
C ALA A 10 -11.06 -6.22 20.42
N GLU A 11 -9.81 -5.76 20.51
CA GLU A 11 -9.19 -4.96 19.46
C GLU A 11 -9.13 -5.80 18.18
N THR A 12 -9.93 -5.43 17.20
CA THR A 12 -9.92 -6.08 15.89
C THR A 12 -8.69 -5.59 15.13
N THR A 13 -7.71 -6.44 14.98
CA THR A 13 -6.55 -6.17 14.11
C THR A 13 -7.02 -6.04 12.67
N PRO A 14 -6.65 -4.95 11.95
CA PRO A 14 -7.00 -4.83 10.54
C PRO A 14 -6.46 -6.03 9.75
N GLN A 15 -7.35 -6.70 9.02
CA GLN A 15 -7.01 -7.85 8.20
C GLN A 15 -6.96 -7.43 6.73
N ILE A 16 -5.87 -7.77 6.05
CA ILE A 16 -5.83 -7.69 4.59
C ILE A 16 -6.70 -8.83 4.06
N GLU A 17 -7.82 -8.50 3.42
CA GLU A 17 -8.61 -9.51 2.73
C GLU A 17 -7.79 -10.04 1.55
N THR A 18 -7.53 -11.33 1.56
CA THR A 18 -6.95 -12.00 0.40
C THR A 18 -8.04 -12.10 -0.66
N ALA A 19 -7.94 -11.26 -1.70
CA ALA A 19 -8.71 -11.51 -2.90
C ALA A 19 -8.35 -12.92 -3.39
N ALA A 20 -9.37 -13.76 -3.57
CA ALA A 20 -9.17 -15.10 -4.09
C ALA A 20 -8.35 -15.02 -5.38
N SER A 21 -7.21 -15.70 -5.40
CA SER A 21 -6.37 -15.77 -6.59
C SER A 21 -7.16 -16.43 -7.71
N GLN A 22 -7.68 -15.62 -8.63
CA GLN A 22 -8.11 -16.15 -9.90
C GLN A 22 -6.86 -16.52 -10.68
N GLU A 23 -6.69 -17.79 -10.97
CA GLU A 23 -5.68 -18.27 -11.91
C GLU A 23 -5.96 -17.65 -13.28
N GLY A 24 -5.15 -16.68 -13.63
CA GLY A 24 -5.18 -15.99 -14.91
C GLY A 24 -4.43 -14.66 -14.74
N THR A 25 -3.38 -14.46 -15.52
CA THR A 25 -2.66 -13.20 -15.63
C THR A 25 -3.60 -12.14 -16.20
N ILE A 26 -4.41 -11.50 -15.33
CA ILE A 26 -5.09 -10.28 -15.71
C ILE A 26 -4.03 -9.18 -15.57
N SER A 27 -3.45 -8.79 -16.70
CA SER A 27 -2.59 -7.61 -16.71
C SER A 27 -3.45 -6.41 -16.40
N PHE A 28 -3.14 -5.69 -15.30
CA PHE A 28 -3.76 -4.42 -14.96
C PHE A 28 -3.51 -3.45 -16.12
N GLN A 29 -4.54 -2.93 -16.74
CA GLN A 29 -4.42 -1.97 -17.84
C GLN A 29 -4.94 -0.59 -17.49
N LYS A 30 -6.09 -0.48 -16.83
CA LYS A 30 -6.72 0.78 -16.48
C LYS A 30 -7.66 0.63 -15.28
N MET A 31 -7.66 1.62 -14.39
CA MET A 31 -8.60 1.73 -13.30
C MET A 31 -8.94 3.20 -13.05
N ASP A 32 -10.24 3.48 -12.90
CA ASP A 32 -10.73 4.79 -12.47
C ASP A 32 -11.12 4.70 -11.00
N LEU A 33 -10.58 5.61 -10.17
CA LEU A 33 -10.85 5.64 -8.74
C LEU A 33 -11.39 7.02 -8.37
N SER A 34 -12.55 7.03 -7.72
CA SER A 34 -13.20 8.26 -7.24
C SER A 34 -13.27 8.25 -5.72
N TYR A 35 -12.98 9.39 -5.11
CA TYR A 35 -13.13 9.53 -3.67
C TYR A 35 -14.57 9.90 -3.32
N PRO A 36 -15.27 9.07 -2.49
CA PRO A 36 -16.66 9.30 -2.17
C PRO A 36 -16.89 10.65 -1.50
N GLY A 37 -17.93 11.37 -1.93
CA GLY A 37 -18.29 12.68 -1.39
C GLY A 37 -17.46 13.85 -1.91
N SER A 38 -16.58 13.62 -2.88
CA SER A 38 -15.80 14.66 -3.55
C SER A 38 -15.85 14.49 -5.07
N ASN A 39 -15.36 15.52 -5.79
CA ASN A 39 -15.16 15.45 -7.24
C ASN A 39 -13.73 15.05 -7.62
N ILE A 40 -12.92 14.62 -6.64
CA ILE A 40 -11.54 14.20 -6.87
C ILE A 40 -11.52 12.74 -7.32
N SER A 41 -10.85 12.50 -8.42
CA SER A 41 -10.66 11.16 -8.97
C SER A 41 -9.28 11.02 -9.59
N PHE A 42 -8.88 9.76 -9.81
CA PHE A 42 -7.64 9.41 -10.48
C PHE A 42 -7.92 8.33 -11.52
N THR A 43 -7.33 8.49 -12.70
CA THR A 43 -7.23 7.41 -13.68
C THR A 43 -5.82 6.85 -13.63
N VAL A 44 -5.71 5.56 -13.38
CA VAL A 44 -4.44 4.81 -13.36
C VAL A 44 -4.40 3.94 -14.60
N LYS A 45 -3.39 4.11 -15.44
CA LYS A 45 -3.27 3.43 -16.72
C LYS A 45 -1.84 2.90 -16.90
N VAL A 46 -1.72 1.69 -17.43
CA VAL A 46 -0.44 1.11 -17.84
C VAL A 46 -0.41 1.00 -19.35
N GLU A 47 0.58 1.64 -19.94
CA GLU A 47 0.89 1.53 -21.36
C GLU A 47 2.33 1.08 -21.52
N ASP A 48 2.53 -0.14 -22.04
CA ASP A 48 3.83 -0.79 -22.13
C ASP A 48 4.52 -0.82 -20.75
N LYS A 49 5.60 -0.10 -20.53
CA LYS A 49 6.36 -0.03 -19.27
C LYS A 49 6.21 1.32 -18.58
N THR A 50 5.15 2.05 -18.90
CA THR A 50 4.85 3.35 -18.32
C THR A 50 3.56 3.29 -17.51
N LEU A 51 3.62 3.73 -16.26
CA LEU A 51 2.47 3.98 -15.41
C LEU A 51 2.07 5.45 -15.57
N LEU A 52 0.84 5.69 -15.96
CA LEU A 52 0.25 7.03 -16.07
C LEU A 52 -0.79 7.19 -14.97
N ILE A 53 -0.66 8.24 -14.16
CA ILE A 53 -1.62 8.63 -13.13
C ILE A 53 -2.16 10.00 -13.51
N GLN A 54 -3.46 10.06 -13.83
CA GLN A 54 -4.15 11.29 -14.21
C GLN A 54 -5.10 11.73 -13.12
N PRO A 55 -4.77 12.80 -12.37
CA PRO A 55 -5.71 13.42 -11.42
C PRO A 55 -6.83 14.15 -12.15
N SER A 56 -7.97 14.28 -11.47
CA SER A 56 -9.10 15.11 -11.89
C SER A 56 -9.79 15.73 -10.68
N GLY A 57 -10.30 16.94 -10.83
CA GLY A 57 -11.04 17.64 -9.78
C GLY A 57 -10.18 18.40 -8.77
N LEU A 58 -8.87 18.48 -8.97
CA LEU A 58 -7.99 19.33 -8.15
C LEU A 58 -8.09 20.80 -8.62
N SER A 59 -8.05 21.73 -7.67
CA SER A 59 -8.36 23.14 -7.97
C SER A 59 -7.21 23.94 -8.57
N VAL A 60 -5.96 23.50 -8.40
CA VAL A 60 -4.78 24.21 -8.92
C VAL A 60 -4.17 23.48 -10.10
N THR A 61 -3.89 22.20 -9.99
CA THR A 61 -3.29 21.44 -11.09
C THR A 61 -3.78 19.99 -11.11
N ASN A 62 -4.11 19.51 -12.32
CA ASN A 62 -4.43 18.13 -12.61
C ASN A 62 -3.42 17.53 -13.61
N GLU A 63 -2.18 17.96 -13.52
CA GLU A 63 -1.12 17.45 -14.38
C GLU A 63 -0.86 15.98 -14.12
N ALA A 64 -0.72 15.20 -15.21
CA ALA A 64 -0.49 13.76 -15.11
C ALA A 64 0.92 13.45 -14.62
N PHE A 65 1.02 12.34 -13.85
CA PHE A 65 2.29 11.78 -13.42
C PHE A 65 2.62 10.55 -14.25
N LYS A 66 3.87 10.45 -14.69
CA LYS A 66 4.39 9.31 -15.47
C LYS A 66 5.54 8.65 -14.73
N HIS A 67 5.50 7.34 -14.66
CA HIS A 67 6.55 6.52 -14.03
C HIS A 67 7.00 5.44 -14.98
N ASP A 68 8.32 5.27 -15.13
CA ASP A 68 8.89 4.08 -15.75
C ASP A 68 8.81 2.94 -14.75
N ILE A 69 8.07 1.89 -15.11
CA ILE A 69 7.87 0.70 -14.27
C ILE A 69 8.52 -0.54 -14.88
N THR A 70 9.58 -0.36 -15.68
CA THR A 70 10.36 -1.47 -16.22
C THR A 70 10.82 -2.41 -15.09
N GLY A 71 10.54 -3.71 -15.24
CA GLY A 71 10.86 -4.73 -14.23
C GLY A 71 9.78 -4.89 -13.15
N TYR A 72 8.66 -4.21 -13.28
CA TYR A 72 7.53 -4.31 -12.35
C TYR A 72 6.21 -4.51 -13.08
N THR A 73 5.27 -5.13 -12.37
CA THR A 73 3.89 -5.31 -12.82
C THR A 73 2.95 -4.65 -11.83
N VAL A 74 2.02 -3.82 -12.32
CA VAL A 74 0.97 -3.23 -11.48
C VAL A 74 -0.05 -4.31 -11.13
N THR A 75 -0.33 -4.49 -9.86
CA THR A 75 -1.25 -5.52 -9.36
C THR A 75 -2.58 -4.95 -8.93
N ASN A 76 -2.61 -3.74 -8.36
CA ASN A 76 -3.83 -3.09 -7.91
C ASN A 76 -3.61 -1.59 -7.67
N ALA A 77 -4.71 -0.86 -7.47
CA ALA A 77 -4.71 0.51 -7.00
C ALA A 77 -5.88 0.73 -6.04
N GLU A 78 -5.68 1.57 -5.04
CA GLU A 78 -6.69 1.92 -4.06
C GLU A 78 -6.70 3.44 -3.78
N ILE A 79 -7.84 3.95 -3.36
CA ILE A 79 -8.02 5.34 -2.92
C ILE A 79 -8.58 5.36 -1.51
N GLY A 80 -8.08 6.26 -0.67
CA GLY A 80 -8.53 6.42 0.71
C GLY A 80 -7.98 7.68 1.33
N ASP A 81 -8.44 8.03 2.52
CA ASP A 81 -7.95 9.18 3.28
C ASP A 81 -7.20 8.67 4.53
N LEU A 82 -5.87 8.51 4.40
CA LEU A 82 -5.07 7.89 5.44
C LEU A 82 -4.71 8.84 6.58
N ASN A 83 -4.55 10.13 6.30
CA ASN A 83 -4.24 11.13 7.33
C ASN A 83 -5.48 11.85 7.87
N VAL A 84 -6.67 11.46 7.43
CA VAL A 84 -7.96 11.97 7.89
C VAL A 84 -8.08 13.49 7.74
N ASP A 85 -7.53 14.03 6.65
CA ASP A 85 -7.61 15.46 6.33
C ASP A 85 -8.79 15.85 5.43
N GLY A 86 -9.60 14.85 5.02
CA GLY A 86 -10.74 15.03 4.13
C GLY A 86 -10.40 14.95 2.65
N TYR A 87 -9.13 14.75 2.31
CA TYR A 87 -8.65 14.61 0.92
C TYR A 87 -7.99 13.24 0.72
N PRO A 88 -8.12 12.65 -0.48
CA PRO A 88 -7.67 11.27 -0.69
C PRO A 88 -6.18 11.14 -0.92
N GLU A 89 -5.71 9.92 -0.68
CA GLU A 89 -4.47 9.35 -1.20
C GLU A 89 -4.81 8.29 -2.25
N LEU A 90 -4.01 8.26 -3.31
CA LEU A 90 -4.01 7.19 -4.31
C LEU A 90 -2.78 6.32 -4.09
N PHE A 91 -2.98 5.01 -3.94
CA PHE A 91 -1.90 4.04 -3.82
C PHE A 91 -1.97 3.04 -4.97
N VAL A 92 -0.88 2.94 -5.71
CA VAL A 92 -0.70 1.95 -6.79
C VAL A 92 0.33 0.93 -6.33
N TYR A 93 -0.04 -0.35 -6.38
CA TYR A 93 0.80 -1.45 -5.95
C TYR A 93 1.43 -2.16 -7.14
N LEU A 94 2.73 -2.41 -7.02
CA LEU A 94 3.50 -3.10 -8.03
C LEU A 94 4.25 -4.26 -7.39
N THR A 95 4.52 -5.26 -8.20
CA THR A 95 5.35 -6.41 -7.82
C THR A 95 6.50 -6.53 -8.81
N SER A 96 7.71 -6.74 -8.31
CA SER A 96 8.86 -6.96 -9.17
C SER A 96 8.68 -8.25 -9.97
N ASP A 97 9.06 -8.19 -11.25
CA ASP A 97 9.12 -9.37 -12.10
C ASP A 97 10.28 -10.26 -11.61
N GLY A 98 10.07 -11.57 -11.62
CA GLY A 98 11.06 -12.51 -11.12
C GLY A 98 10.63 -13.22 -9.83
N SER A 99 11.50 -14.07 -9.31
CA SER A 99 11.18 -15.00 -8.23
C SER A 99 10.98 -14.35 -6.86
N GLY A 100 11.55 -13.18 -6.63
CA GLY A 100 11.45 -12.49 -5.33
C GLY A 100 10.10 -11.82 -5.08
N SER A 101 9.41 -11.40 -6.14
CA SER A 101 8.10 -10.72 -6.05
C SER A 101 8.07 -9.61 -5.01
N TYR A 102 9.06 -8.71 -5.06
CA TYR A 102 9.15 -7.59 -4.12
C TYR A 102 8.07 -6.56 -4.42
N GLY A 103 7.31 -6.20 -3.39
CA GLY A 103 6.29 -5.17 -3.47
C GLY A 103 6.89 -3.77 -3.56
N LYS A 104 6.24 -2.91 -4.36
CA LYS A 104 6.56 -1.49 -4.50
C LYS A 104 5.28 -0.68 -4.46
N LEU A 105 5.35 0.47 -3.82
CA LEU A 105 4.27 1.46 -3.77
C LEU A 105 4.65 2.68 -4.62
N ILE A 106 3.73 3.10 -5.49
CA ILE A 106 3.71 4.45 -6.06
C ILE A 106 2.44 5.11 -5.53
N GLY A 107 2.58 6.05 -4.61
CA GLY A 107 1.48 6.71 -3.93
C GLY A 107 1.53 8.21 -4.07
N TYR A 108 0.35 8.83 -4.11
CA TYR A 108 0.16 10.28 -4.17
C TYR A 108 -0.84 10.72 -3.11
N SER A 109 -0.55 11.84 -2.46
CA SER A 109 -1.42 12.46 -1.46
C SER A 109 -1.91 13.81 -1.95
N VAL A 110 -3.20 14.06 -1.81
CA VAL A 110 -3.81 15.33 -2.20
C VAL A 110 -3.57 16.39 -1.12
N ASN A 111 -3.13 17.57 -1.55
CA ASN A 111 -2.84 18.73 -0.70
C ASN A 111 -4.02 19.71 -0.76
N ASN A 112 -4.86 19.74 0.25
CA ASN A 112 -6.00 20.66 0.41
C ASN A 112 -6.92 20.75 -0.83
N GLY A 113 -7.07 19.66 -1.57
CA GLY A 113 -7.85 19.62 -2.81
C GLY A 113 -7.25 20.39 -3.98
N LYS A 114 -6.01 20.85 -3.88
CA LYS A 114 -5.35 21.74 -4.87
C LYS A 114 -4.42 21.02 -5.82
N SER A 115 -3.60 20.12 -5.30
CA SER A 115 -2.56 19.39 -6.02
C SER A 115 -2.33 18.03 -5.39
N ALA A 116 -1.53 17.19 -6.03
CA ALA A 116 -1.10 15.92 -5.43
C ALA A 116 0.42 15.83 -5.43
N SER A 117 0.98 15.24 -4.39
CA SER A 117 2.42 15.01 -4.24
C SER A 117 2.71 13.56 -3.92
N GLN A 118 3.82 13.05 -4.43
CA GLN A 118 4.21 11.66 -4.21
C GLN A 118 4.50 11.38 -2.74
N VAL A 119 4.00 10.25 -2.26
CA VAL A 119 4.20 9.74 -0.90
C VAL A 119 5.46 8.89 -0.87
N TYR A 120 6.24 9.01 0.21
CA TYR A 120 7.42 8.19 0.43
C TYR A 120 7.11 7.01 1.36
N LEU A 121 7.45 5.81 0.89
CA LEU A 121 7.47 4.59 1.70
C LEU A 121 8.93 4.15 1.88
N PRO A 122 9.46 4.15 3.12
CA PRO A 122 10.79 3.61 3.37
C PRO A 122 10.89 2.13 2.99
N ASP A 123 11.98 1.75 2.35
CA ASP A 123 12.21 0.37 1.93
C ASP A 123 12.44 -0.53 3.15
N VAL A 124 11.65 -1.58 3.30
CA VAL A 124 11.82 -2.59 4.36
C VAL A 124 13.19 -3.23 4.31
N ALA A 125 13.72 -3.48 3.11
CA ALA A 125 15.05 -4.09 2.95
C ALA A 125 16.18 -3.26 3.57
N GLU A 126 16.00 -1.96 3.70
CA GLU A 126 16.97 -1.04 4.31
C GLU A 126 16.77 -0.86 5.83
N ASN A 127 15.73 -1.44 6.40
CA ASN A 127 15.40 -1.31 7.81
C ASN A 127 15.77 -2.59 8.57
N LYS A 128 16.86 -2.54 9.34
CA LYS A 128 17.39 -3.69 10.09
C LYS A 128 16.44 -4.22 11.16
N GLU A 129 15.55 -3.40 11.68
CA GLU A 129 14.55 -3.82 12.67
C GLU A 129 13.40 -4.61 12.04
N LEU A 130 13.17 -4.47 10.74
CA LEU A 130 12.03 -5.05 10.03
C LEU A 130 12.41 -6.11 9.01
N ASN A 131 13.66 -6.12 8.53
CA ASN A 131 14.05 -6.90 7.36
C ASN A 131 14.55 -8.31 7.66
N GLN A 132 14.59 -8.74 8.90
CA GLN A 132 15.03 -10.12 9.21
C GLN A 132 14.05 -11.13 8.61
N GLY A 133 14.56 -11.99 7.76
CA GLY A 133 13.76 -12.99 7.05
C GLY A 133 12.92 -12.43 5.90
N TYR A 134 13.11 -11.17 5.51
CA TYR A 134 12.40 -10.54 4.41
C TYR A 134 12.97 -10.98 3.06
N MET A 135 12.13 -11.59 2.23
CA MET A 135 12.50 -12.07 0.89
C MET A 135 11.46 -11.66 -0.17
N GLY A 136 10.76 -10.56 0.06
CA GLY A 136 9.69 -10.13 -0.83
C GLY A 136 8.38 -10.85 -0.56
N HIS A 137 7.62 -11.13 -1.63
CA HIS A 137 6.27 -11.69 -1.57
C HIS A 137 5.30 -10.81 -0.76
N ASP A 138 5.51 -9.51 -0.86
CA ASP A 138 4.72 -8.52 -0.15
C ASP A 138 3.26 -8.53 -0.61
N GLN A 139 2.36 -8.37 0.36
CA GLN A 139 0.97 -7.99 0.15
C GLN A 139 0.76 -6.60 0.74
N MET A 140 0.13 -5.72 0.00
CA MET A 140 -0.11 -4.34 0.38
C MET A 140 -1.58 -4.00 0.22
N ALA A 141 -2.14 -3.28 1.20
CA ALA A 141 -3.51 -2.80 1.15
C ALA A 141 -3.74 -1.62 2.08
N ILE A 142 -4.70 -0.77 1.74
CA ILE A 142 -5.30 0.18 2.66
C ILE A 142 -6.42 -0.55 3.41
N VAL A 143 -6.36 -0.54 4.74
CA VAL A 143 -7.41 -1.04 5.61
C VAL A 143 -7.88 0.11 6.49
N GLU A 144 -9.08 0.61 6.24
CA GLU A 144 -9.61 1.85 6.83
C GLU A 144 -8.70 3.05 6.53
N ASN A 145 -8.03 3.63 7.51
CA ASN A 145 -7.06 4.71 7.34
C ASN A 145 -5.61 4.26 7.62
N THR A 146 -5.35 2.96 7.53
CA THR A 146 -4.04 2.34 7.78
C THR A 146 -3.52 1.73 6.49
N PHE A 147 -2.26 1.97 6.16
CA PHE A 147 -1.56 1.21 5.12
C PHE A 147 -0.90 0.00 5.75
N CYS A 148 -1.17 -1.18 5.20
CA CYS A 148 -0.61 -2.44 5.68
C CYS A 148 0.28 -3.06 4.61
N GLN A 149 1.47 -3.50 5.03
CA GLN A 149 2.39 -4.30 4.24
C GLN A 149 2.70 -5.57 5.01
N ARG A 150 2.49 -6.73 4.42
CA ARG A 150 2.83 -8.00 5.05
C ARG A 150 3.57 -8.92 4.11
N PHE A 151 4.41 -9.76 4.69
CA PHE A 151 5.24 -10.71 3.95
C PHE A 151 5.56 -11.93 4.80
N PRO A 152 5.81 -13.10 4.18
CA PRO A 152 6.26 -14.27 4.89
C PRO A 152 7.68 -14.07 5.43
N ILE A 153 7.96 -14.64 6.59
CA ILE A 153 9.28 -14.62 7.21
C ILE A 153 10.04 -15.88 6.79
N TYR A 154 11.22 -15.72 6.25
CA TYR A 154 12.09 -16.80 5.79
C TYR A 154 13.14 -17.14 6.84
N ASN A 155 13.50 -18.43 6.93
CA ASN A 155 14.74 -18.88 7.53
C ASN A 155 15.92 -18.67 6.58
N GLU A 156 17.14 -18.57 7.09
CA GLU A 156 18.34 -18.31 6.30
C GLU A 156 18.58 -19.35 5.19
N THR A 157 18.17 -20.59 5.40
CA THR A 157 18.37 -21.70 4.47
C THR A 157 17.16 -21.99 3.58
N ASP A 158 16.08 -21.24 3.72
CA ASP A 158 14.88 -21.46 2.93
C ASP A 158 15.08 -21.13 1.46
N SER A 159 14.48 -21.92 0.57
CA SER A 159 14.36 -21.53 -0.83
C SER A 159 13.32 -20.42 -1.00
N ASN A 160 13.47 -19.60 -2.03
CA ASN A 160 12.56 -18.48 -2.30
C ASN A 160 11.09 -18.91 -2.48
N ALA A 161 10.85 -20.13 -2.95
CA ALA A 161 9.50 -20.67 -3.15
C ALA A 161 8.88 -21.26 -1.87
N ASN A 162 9.65 -21.49 -0.81
CA ASN A 162 9.20 -22.26 0.34
C ASN A 162 9.69 -21.70 1.68
N PRO A 163 9.03 -20.65 2.21
CA PRO A 163 9.30 -20.18 3.57
C PRO A 163 8.85 -21.21 4.59
N THR A 164 9.74 -21.61 5.50
CA THR A 164 9.48 -22.72 6.45
C THR A 164 9.14 -22.28 7.86
N THR A 165 9.20 -20.96 8.17
CA THR A 165 8.82 -20.48 9.53
C THR A 165 7.34 -20.60 9.81
N GLY A 166 6.48 -20.58 8.78
CA GLY A 166 5.03 -20.49 8.93
C GLY A 166 4.55 -19.16 9.50
N LYS A 167 5.42 -18.17 9.60
CA LYS A 167 5.12 -16.85 10.17
C LYS A 167 5.04 -15.76 9.12
N THR A 168 4.19 -14.81 9.40
CA THR A 168 4.02 -13.58 8.60
C THR A 168 4.33 -12.37 9.46
N ARG A 169 5.05 -11.39 8.92
CA ARG A 169 5.20 -10.06 9.54
C ARG A 169 4.28 -9.09 8.84
N GLN A 170 3.50 -8.34 9.62
CA GLN A 170 2.65 -7.28 9.13
C GLN A 170 3.09 -5.95 9.74
N ILE A 171 3.39 -4.99 8.87
CA ILE A 171 3.72 -3.64 9.24
C ILE A 171 2.52 -2.76 8.93
N GLN A 172 2.08 -2.00 9.93
CA GLN A 172 1.01 -1.02 9.81
C GLN A 172 1.62 0.37 9.86
N TYR A 173 1.29 1.19 8.86
CA TYR A 173 1.82 2.53 8.68
C TYR A 173 0.71 3.57 8.83
N LYS A 174 1.08 4.72 9.35
CA LYS A 174 0.30 5.95 9.28
C LYS A 174 0.96 6.95 8.35
N LEU A 175 0.15 7.77 7.69
CA LEU A 175 0.63 8.84 6.82
C LEU A 175 0.86 10.10 7.65
N VAL A 176 2.09 10.61 7.62
CA VAL A 176 2.49 11.80 8.38
C VAL A 176 3.18 12.83 7.47
N ASP A 177 3.17 14.07 7.88
CA ASP A 177 3.92 15.12 7.20
C ASP A 177 5.42 14.93 7.40
N GLY A 178 6.17 15.02 6.30
CA GLY A 178 7.63 15.05 6.30
C GLY A 178 8.14 16.42 5.88
N GLU A 179 9.46 16.57 5.74
CA GLU A 179 10.09 17.84 5.37
C GLU A 179 9.73 18.27 3.94
N SER A 180 9.75 17.34 2.97
CA SER A 180 9.51 17.65 1.56
C SER A 180 8.29 16.94 0.98
N CYS A 181 7.81 15.89 1.63
CA CYS A 181 6.63 15.12 1.22
C CYS A 181 6.03 14.40 2.41
N ARG A 182 4.81 13.86 2.23
CA ARG A 182 4.22 12.97 3.23
C ARG A 182 4.91 11.61 3.19
N VAL A 183 5.04 11.01 4.37
CA VAL A 183 5.79 9.79 4.59
C VAL A 183 4.90 8.77 5.29
N LEU A 184 5.00 7.51 4.87
CA LEU A 184 4.43 6.38 5.60
C LEU A 184 5.39 5.99 6.73
N GLN A 185 4.94 6.23 7.95
CA GLN A 185 5.68 5.94 9.16
C GLN A 185 5.17 4.68 9.83
N VAL A 186 6.07 3.80 10.25
CA VAL A 186 5.70 2.59 11.00
C VAL A 186 4.95 2.96 12.28
N ASP A 187 3.78 2.39 12.46
CA ASP A 187 2.94 2.56 13.65
C ASP A 187 2.91 1.29 14.50
N LYS A 188 2.68 0.13 13.88
CA LYS A 188 2.67 -1.17 14.56
C LYS A 188 3.33 -2.23 13.71
N VAL A 189 3.95 -3.21 14.38
CA VAL A 189 4.51 -4.41 13.76
C VAL A 189 3.92 -5.64 14.47
N LEU A 190 3.39 -6.57 13.69
CA LEU A 190 2.80 -7.80 14.16
C LEU A 190 3.49 -8.99 13.51
N GLU A 191 3.60 -10.09 14.25
CA GLU A 191 4.01 -11.39 13.73
C GLU A 191 2.97 -12.46 14.13
N PHE A 192 2.60 -13.28 13.19
CA PHE A 192 1.61 -14.35 13.40
C PHE A 192 1.81 -15.54 12.47
#